data_ad0207437579b957341e621242bee9c7
#
_entry.id   ad0207437579b957341e621242bee9c7
#
_cell.length_a   1.000
_cell.length_b   1.000
_cell.length_c   1.000
_cell.angle_alpha   90.00
_cell.angle_beta   90.00
_cell.angle_gamma   90.00
#
_symmetry.space_group_name_H-M   'P 1'
#
loop_
_entity.id
_entity.type
_entity.pdbx_description
1 polymer ?
#
loop_
_entity_poly.entity_id
_entity_poly.type
_entity_poly.pdbx_seq_one_letter_code
_entity_poly.pdbx_strand_id
1 'polypeptide(L)'
;MKRLISAVLLSAAVVVPTMAKNAKTLGNGYPFTQVPFTSVKISQNTFWGARLKAAREVTVPLAFSKCESEHRYKNFDMAAYTLQHPNHPGLDTKEWDVSKFMGFSFDDTDVYKTIEGASYILQTYPNKKLKAYIDSVLDVVAAAQEPDGYLYTARTINPKHPHQWSGNKRWIKDEEASHELYNLGHMVDAACAHYQATGSTK
;
A
#
# COMPACT_ATOMS: atom_id res chain seq x y z
N MET A 1 -11.01 61.88 -20.31
CA MET A 1 -11.66 60.99 -19.36
C MET A 1 -10.88 59.67 -19.34
N LYS A 2 -10.01 59.50 -18.35
CA LYS A 2 -9.21 58.28 -18.17
C LYS A 2 -9.91 57.42 -17.11
N ARG A 3 -10.36 56.22 -17.50
CA ARG A 3 -10.94 55.24 -16.56
C ARG A 3 -9.80 54.39 -15.97
N LEU A 4 -9.57 54.52 -14.68
CA LEU A 4 -8.75 53.58 -13.90
C LEU A 4 -9.55 52.30 -13.71
N ILE A 5 -8.97 51.18 -14.12
CA ILE A 5 -9.45 49.83 -13.80
C ILE A 5 -8.63 49.34 -12.62
N SER A 6 -9.25 49.30 -11.44
CA SER A 6 -8.65 48.70 -10.24
C SER A 6 -8.78 47.18 -10.34
N ALA A 7 -7.64 46.52 -10.47
CA ALA A 7 -7.58 45.05 -10.38
C ALA A 7 -7.59 44.66 -8.90
N VAL A 8 -8.67 43.98 -8.48
CA VAL A 8 -8.75 43.36 -7.16
C VAL A 8 -8.08 42.00 -7.27
N LEU A 9 -6.91 41.84 -6.67
CA LEU A 9 -6.25 40.58 -6.49
C LEU A 9 -6.96 39.81 -5.37
N LEU A 10 -7.77 38.83 -5.75
CA LEU A 10 -8.33 37.86 -4.82
C LEU A 10 -7.25 36.82 -4.51
N SER A 11 -6.59 36.94 -3.36
CA SER A 11 -5.71 35.89 -2.83
C SER A 11 -6.58 34.76 -2.29
N ALA A 12 -6.70 33.67 -3.06
CA ALA A 12 -7.28 32.45 -2.58
C ALA A 12 -6.32 31.81 -1.55
N ALA A 13 -6.64 31.94 -0.28
CA ALA A 13 -5.99 31.19 0.78
C ALA A 13 -6.37 29.74 0.60
N VAL A 14 -5.41 28.92 0.17
CA VAL A 14 -5.54 27.48 0.17
C VAL A 14 -5.55 27.03 1.63
N VAL A 15 -6.73 26.80 2.17
CA VAL A 15 -6.91 26.15 3.46
C VAL A 15 -6.52 24.68 3.26
N VAL A 16 -5.27 24.35 3.62
CA VAL A 16 -4.86 22.95 3.79
C VAL A 16 -5.60 22.45 5.03
N PRO A 17 -6.50 21.47 4.92
CA PRO A 17 -7.12 20.90 6.10
C PRO A 17 -6.02 20.23 6.93
N THR A 18 -5.71 20.80 8.06
CA THR A 18 -4.92 20.15 9.12
C THR A 18 -5.76 19.02 9.67
N MET A 19 -5.62 17.83 9.09
CA MET A 19 -6.24 16.58 9.56
C MET A 19 -5.48 16.02 10.77
N ALA A 20 -5.19 16.86 11.74
CA ALA A 20 -4.66 16.46 13.04
C ALA A 20 -5.63 16.90 14.15
N LYS A 21 -6.91 16.58 14.00
CA LYS A 21 -7.87 16.76 15.09
C LYS A 21 -8.67 15.48 15.27
N ASN A 22 -8.49 14.91 16.45
CA ASN A 22 -9.25 13.83 17.06
C ASN A 22 -8.77 12.40 16.75
N ALA A 23 -7.55 12.04 17.17
CA ALA A 23 -7.37 10.72 17.72
C ALA A 23 -8.25 10.65 18.99
N LYS A 24 -9.48 10.19 18.87
CA LYS A 24 -10.29 9.81 20.00
C LYS A 24 -9.49 8.75 20.75
N THR A 25 -9.13 9.02 21.99
CA THR A 25 -8.58 8.06 22.93
C THR A 25 -9.34 6.75 22.80
N LEU A 26 -8.63 5.70 22.38
CA LEU A 26 -9.12 4.34 22.43
C LEU A 26 -9.42 4.00 23.88
N GLY A 27 -10.70 3.86 24.22
CA GLY A 27 -11.24 3.20 25.39
C GLY A 27 -10.84 3.80 26.75
N ASN A 28 -11.83 4.12 27.53
CA ASN A 28 -11.72 4.47 28.93
C ASN A 28 -10.87 3.43 29.68
N GLY A 29 -9.66 3.82 30.13
CA GLY A 29 -8.84 3.04 31.06
C GLY A 29 -7.42 2.73 30.61
N TYR A 30 -7.03 2.96 29.37
CA TYR A 30 -5.63 2.77 28.99
C TYR A 30 -4.80 3.98 29.41
N PRO A 31 -3.74 3.81 30.24
CA PRO A 31 -3.04 4.92 30.87
C PRO A 31 -2.13 5.72 29.92
N PHE A 32 -1.97 5.28 28.69
CA PHE A 32 -1.09 5.93 27.71
C PHE A 32 -1.87 6.40 26.48
N THR A 33 -1.49 7.55 25.96
CA THR A 33 -1.99 8.09 24.69
C THR A 33 -0.86 8.01 23.66
N GLN A 34 -1.15 7.43 22.50
CA GLN A 34 -0.18 7.37 21.43
C GLN A 34 0.13 8.78 20.91
N VAL A 35 1.41 9.11 20.83
CA VAL A 35 1.88 10.34 20.20
C VAL A 35 1.96 10.11 18.68
N PRO A 36 1.27 10.92 17.85
CA PRO A 36 1.43 10.82 16.41
C PRO A 36 2.91 11.03 16.04
N PHE A 37 3.48 10.12 15.24
CA PHE A 37 4.91 10.21 14.89
C PHE A 37 5.24 11.50 14.11
N THR A 38 4.28 12.11 13.42
CA THR A 38 4.41 13.42 12.77
C THR A 38 4.64 14.56 13.75
N SER A 39 4.32 14.36 15.04
CA SER A 39 4.63 15.32 16.13
C SER A 39 6.06 15.19 16.64
N VAL A 40 6.77 14.11 16.25
CA VAL A 40 8.16 13.87 16.63
C VAL A 40 9.08 14.43 15.55
N LYS A 41 9.95 15.37 15.93
CA LYS A 41 10.94 15.95 15.02
C LYS A 41 12.32 15.36 15.29
N ILE A 42 12.89 14.76 14.28
CA ILE A 42 14.24 14.20 14.34
C ILE A 42 15.18 15.13 13.59
N SER A 43 16.22 15.62 14.28
CA SER A 43 17.24 16.48 13.66
C SER A 43 18.00 15.71 12.58
N GLN A 44 18.19 16.35 11.41
CA GLN A 44 18.84 15.75 10.26
C GLN A 44 20.33 15.43 10.51
N ASN A 45 20.97 16.18 11.40
CA ASN A 45 22.40 16.03 11.73
C ASN A 45 22.63 14.99 12.84
N THR A 46 21.70 14.06 13.04
CA THR A 46 21.80 12.98 14.01
C THR A 46 21.89 11.63 13.31
N PHE A 47 22.23 10.59 14.08
CA PHE A 47 22.21 9.20 13.61
C PHE A 47 20.85 8.85 12.98
N TRP A 48 19.75 9.19 13.65
CA TRP A 48 18.39 8.89 13.16
C TRP A 48 17.98 9.75 11.96
N GLY A 49 18.43 11.01 11.91
CA GLY A 49 18.23 11.88 10.76
C GLY A 49 18.85 11.31 9.48
N ALA A 50 20.09 10.81 9.59
CA ALA A 50 20.77 10.13 8.48
C ALA A 50 20.02 8.86 8.03
N ARG A 51 19.45 8.07 8.96
CA ARG A 51 18.64 6.88 8.65
C ARG A 51 17.34 7.23 7.95
N LEU A 52 16.62 8.25 8.40
CA LEU A 52 15.41 8.74 7.74
C LEU A 52 15.69 9.25 6.32
N LYS A 53 16.81 9.93 6.14
CA LYS A 53 17.25 10.36 4.80
C LYS A 53 17.50 9.14 3.90
N ALA A 54 18.24 8.15 4.38
CA ALA A 54 18.51 6.92 3.63
C ALA A 54 17.20 6.16 3.31
N ALA A 55 16.26 6.06 4.26
CA ALA A 55 14.97 5.44 4.03
C ALA A 55 14.20 6.12 2.89
N ARG A 56 14.17 7.45 2.87
CA ARG A 56 13.46 8.25 1.87
C ARG A 56 14.12 8.21 0.50
N GLU A 57 15.44 8.33 0.44
CA GLU A 57 16.17 8.55 -0.81
C GLU A 57 16.68 7.26 -1.44
N VAL A 58 16.83 6.21 -0.66
CA VAL A 58 17.40 4.93 -1.11
C VAL A 58 16.50 3.74 -0.83
N THR A 59 16.12 3.50 0.44
CA THR A 59 15.49 2.25 0.83
C THR A 59 14.11 2.07 0.19
N VAL A 60 13.24 3.08 0.26
CA VAL A 60 11.88 2.98 -0.32
C VAL A 60 11.92 2.89 -1.85
N PRO A 61 12.68 3.73 -2.58
CA PRO A 61 12.83 3.56 -4.02
C PRO A 61 13.38 2.18 -4.41
N LEU A 62 14.38 1.66 -3.68
CA LEU A 62 14.94 0.34 -3.91
C LEU A 62 13.90 -0.76 -3.64
N ALA A 63 13.13 -0.66 -2.56
CA ALA A 63 12.10 -1.64 -2.22
C ALA A 63 11.03 -1.74 -3.33
N PHE A 64 10.54 -0.61 -3.85
CA PHE A 64 9.64 -0.61 -4.99
C PHE A 64 10.28 -1.21 -6.25
N SER A 65 11.53 -0.86 -6.54
CA SER A 65 12.27 -1.45 -7.67
C SER A 65 12.42 -2.97 -7.51
N LYS A 66 12.57 -3.46 -6.28
CA LYS A 66 12.60 -4.89 -5.99
C LYS A 66 11.23 -5.55 -6.15
N CYS A 67 10.16 -4.93 -5.69
CA CYS A 67 8.80 -5.43 -5.94
C CYS A 67 8.54 -5.63 -7.44
N GLU A 68 9.05 -4.73 -8.28
CA GLU A 68 8.93 -4.85 -9.73
C GLU A 68 9.84 -5.95 -10.29
N SER A 69 11.15 -5.92 -10.00
CA SER A 69 12.12 -6.87 -10.56
C SER A 69 11.91 -8.32 -10.09
N GLU A 70 11.38 -8.51 -8.90
CA GLU A 70 11.04 -9.82 -8.33
C GLU A 70 9.57 -10.22 -8.62
N HIS A 71 8.93 -9.55 -9.57
CA HIS A 71 7.60 -9.87 -10.07
C HIS A 71 6.46 -9.81 -9.04
N ARG A 72 6.59 -9.03 -7.94
CA ARG A 72 5.54 -8.91 -6.92
C ARG A 72 4.25 -8.30 -7.49
N TYR A 73 4.37 -7.27 -8.33
CA TYR A 73 3.20 -6.69 -9.02
C TYR A 73 2.57 -7.66 -10.01
N LYS A 74 3.37 -8.53 -10.62
CA LYS A 74 2.88 -9.53 -11.56
C LYS A 74 1.91 -10.52 -10.94
N ASN A 75 2.09 -10.84 -9.65
CA ASN A 75 1.15 -11.70 -8.94
C ASN A 75 -0.25 -11.07 -8.86
N PHE A 76 -0.33 -9.77 -8.61
CA PHE A 76 -1.60 -9.04 -8.62
C PHE A 76 -2.20 -8.96 -10.02
N ASP A 77 -1.40 -8.67 -11.05
CA ASP A 77 -1.86 -8.67 -12.45
C ASP A 77 -2.46 -10.04 -12.84
N MET A 78 -1.81 -11.14 -12.47
CA MET A 78 -2.29 -12.50 -12.74
C MET A 78 -3.59 -12.80 -11.98
N ALA A 79 -3.70 -12.37 -10.73
CA ALA A 79 -4.91 -12.53 -9.94
C ALA A 79 -6.06 -11.73 -10.56
N ALA A 80 -5.81 -10.46 -10.92
CA ALA A 80 -6.79 -9.60 -11.61
C ALA A 80 -7.25 -10.20 -12.93
N TYR A 81 -6.33 -10.75 -13.72
CA TYR A 81 -6.68 -11.44 -14.96
C TYR A 81 -7.62 -12.62 -14.72
N THR A 82 -7.33 -13.46 -13.71
CA THR A 82 -8.17 -14.60 -13.36
C THR A 82 -9.59 -14.16 -12.95
N LEU A 83 -9.71 -13.07 -12.18
CA LEU A 83 -11.00 -12.53 -11.78
C LEU A 83 -11.83 -12.05 -12.97
N GLN A 84 -11.17 -11.45 -13.97
CA GLN A 84 -11.81 -10.99 -15.20
C GLN A 84 -12.14 -12.13 -16.17
N HIS A 85 -11.46 -13.26 -16.07
CA HIS A 85 -11.57 -14.40 -16.98
C HIS A 85 -11.80 -15.71 -16.20
N PRO A 86 -12.92 -15.87 -15.50
CA PRO A 86 -13.16 -17.00 -14.58
C PRO A 86 -13.15 -18.38 -15.28
N ASN A 87 -13.42 -18.41 -16.58
CA ASN A 87 -13.37 -19.62 -17.39
C ASN A 87 -11.97 -19.91 -17.99
N HIS A 88 -11.09 -18.92 -17.96
CA HIS A 88 -9.72 -18.99 -18.43
C HIS A 88 -8.80 -18.38 -17.38
N PRO A 89 -8.56 -19.10 -16.25
CA PRO A 89 -7.66 -18.58 -15.23
C PRO A 89 -6.30 -18.25 -15.84
N GLY A 90 -5.64 -17.27 -15.32
CA GLY A 90 -4.38 -16.70 -15.83
C GLY A 90 -3.28 -17.70 -16.17
N LEU A 91 -3.47 -18.95 -15.80
CA LEU A 91 -2.61 -20.09 -16.10
C LEU A 91 -2.55 -20.49 -17.58
N ASP A 92 -3.54 -20.09 -18.39
CA ASP A 92 -3.66 -20.52 -19.79
C ASP A 92 -3.14 -19.47 -20.77
N THR A 93 -2.58 -18.35 -20.28
CA THR A 93 -2.08 -17.31 -21.17
C THR A 93 -0.64 -17.57 -21.60
N LYS A 94 -0.38 -17.44 -22.90
CA LYS A 94 0.97 -17.60 -23.47
C LYS A 94 1.97 -16.53 -23.01
N GLU A 95 1.48 -15.44 -22.43
CA GLU A 95 2.32 -14.32 -22.00
C GLU A 95 3.00 -14.59 -20.63
N TRP A 96 2.40 -15.46 -19.83
CA TRP A 96 2.90 -15.76 -18.51
C TRP A 96 3.10 -17.25 -18.35
N ASP A 97 4.25 -17.69 -17.89
CA ASP A 97 4.41 -19.04 -17.37
C ASP A 97 3.72 -19.11 -16.01
N VAL A 98 2.42 -19.13 -16.07
CA VAL A 98 1.49 -19.07 -14.95
C VAL A 98 1.27 -20.40 -14.27
N SER A 99 1.96 -21.47 -14.73
CA SER A 99 1.98 -22.74 -14.04
C SER A 99 2.63 -22.65 -12.66
N LYS A 100 3.28 -21.53 -12.39
CA LYS A 100 4.00 -21.28 -11.13
C LYS A 100 3.58 -19.93 -10.57
N PHE A 101 3.08 -19.94 -9.35
CA PHE A 101 3.03 -18.75 -8.52
C PHE A 101 4.45 -18.18 -8.40
N MET A 102 4.60 -16.89 -8.60
CA MET A 102 5.91 -16.24 -8.64
C MET A 102 6.39 -15.93 -7.23
N GLY A 103 6.98 -16.92 -6.54
CA GLY A 103 7.60 -16.77 -5.23
C GLY A 103 6.88 -17.49 -4.09
N PHE A 104 6.80 -16.88 -2.92
CA PHE A 104 6.18 -17.43 -1.72
C PHE A 104 4.71 -17.01 -1.58
N SER A 105 3.93 -17.77 -0.83
CA SER A 105 2.52 -17.47 -0.56
C SER A 105 2.27 -16.13 0.13
N PHE A 106 3.29 -15.57 0.75
CA PHE A 106 3.24 -14.31 1.50
C PHE A 106 3.88 -13.12 0.76
N ASP A 107 4.22 -13.25 -0.50
CA ASP A 107 4.91 -12.22 -1.29
C ASP A 107 4.09 -10.94 -1.49
N ASP A 108 2.77 -11.01 -1.39
CA ASP A 108 1.91 -9.83 -1.41
C ASP A 108 2.32 -8.81 -0.34
N THR A 109 2.82 -9.29 0.80
CA THR A 109 3.24 -8.43 1.91
C THR A 109 4.44 -7.55 1.59
N ASP A 110 5.28 -7.92 0.62
CA ASP A 110 6.41 -7.08 0.18
C ASP A 110 5.90 -5.76 -0.39
N VAL A 111 4.79 -5.82 -1.14
CA VAL A 111 4.12 -4.63 -1.70
C VAL A 111 3.47 -3.82 -0.58
N TYR A 112 2.73 -4.46 0.32
CA TYR A 112 2.03 -3.78 1.42
C TYR A 112 2.99 -3.06 2.35
N LYS A 113 4.04 -3.73 2.82
CA LYS A 113 5.07 -3.14 3.69
C LYS A 113 5.80 -1.98 3.03
N THR A 114 6.02 -2.07 1.71
CA THR A 114 6.67 -0.99 0.97
C THR A 114 5.74 0.24 0.87
N ILE A 115 4.44 0.02 0.61
CA ILE A 115 3.42 1.09 0.61
C ILE A 115 3.31 1.72 2.01
N GLU A 116 3.28 0.92 3.06
CA GLU A 116 3.23 1.40 4.45
C GLU A 116 4.42 2.31 4.76
N GLY A 117 5.64 1.83 4.55
CA GLY A 117 6.86 2.61 4.79
C GLY A 117 6.93 3.89 3.95
N ALA A 118 6.51 3.84 2.69
CA ALA A 118 6.43 5.00 1.80
C ALA A 118 5.37 6.01 2.26
N SER A 119 4.26 5.53 2.80
CA SER A 119 3.18 6.37 3.35
C SER A 119 3.62 7.13 4.59
N TYR A 120 4.38 6.50 5.48
CA TYR A 120 5.00 7.20 6.63
C TYR A 120 5.98 8.28 6.18
N ILE A 121 6.73 8.03 5.11
CA ILE A 121 7.60 9.06 4.52
C ILE A 121 6.77 10.23 3.98
N LEU A 122 5.66 9.96 3.26
CA LEU A 122 4.78 11.00 2.73
C LEU A 122 4.18 11.91 3.81
N GLN A 123 3.86 11.37 4.98
CA GLN A 123 3.33 12.17 6.09
C GLN A 123 4.34 13.21 6.60
N THR A 124 5.63 12.87 6.56
CA THR A 124 6.71 13.73 7.07
C THR A 124 7.36 14.56 5.95
N TYR A 125 7.45 14.01 4.76
CA TYR A 125 8.09 14.61 3.58
C TYR A 125 7.18 14.50 2.36
N PRO A 126 6.20 15.40 2.20
CA PRO A 126 5.24 15.34 1.09
C PRO A 126 5.96 15.33 -0.28
N ASN A 127 5.59 14.35 -1.12
CA ASN A 127 6.17 14.16 -2.44
C ASN A 127 5.10 13.70 -3.43
N LYS A 128 4.73 14.59 -4.37
CA LYS A 128 3.69 14.32 -5.36
C LYS A 128 4.02 13.14 -6.29
N LYS A 129 5.29 12.96 -6.64
CA LYS A 129 5.71 11.84 -7.52
C LYS A 129 5.60 10.51 -6.79
N LEU A 130 6.05 10.45 -5.53
CA LEU A 130 5.93 9.25 -4.70
C LEU A 130 4.45 8.90 -4.48
N LYS A 131 3.60 9.90 -4.16
CA LYS A 131 2.17 9.68 -4.01
C LYS A 131 1.55 9.09 -5.28
N ALA A 132 1.81 9.69 -6.44
CA ALA A 132 1.28 9.21 -7.71
C ALA A 132 1.75 7.79 -8.05
N TYR A 133 2.98 7.44 -7.69
CA TYR A 133 3.50 6.09 -7.86
C TYR A 133 2.77 5.10 -6.94
N ILE A 134 2.61 5.43 -5.66
CA ILE A 134 1.83 4.59 -4.73
C ILE A 134 0.41 4.41 -5.23
N ASP A 135 -0.25 5.49 -5.70
CA ASP A 135 -1.60 5.41 -6.26
C ASP A 135 -1.67 4.42 -7.42
N SER A 136 -0.66 4.39 -8.31
CA SER A 136 -0.60 3.44 -9.43
C SER A 136 -0.39 1.99 -8.95
N VAL A 137 0.41 1.77 -7.91
CA VAL A 137 0.57 0.43 -7.32
C VAL A 137 -0.73 -0.02 -6.66
N LEU A 138 -1.43 0.89 -5.98
CA LEU A 138 -2.74 0.59 -5.39
C LEU A 138 -3.79 0.23 -6.44
N ASP A 139 -3.73 0.78 -7.65
CA ASP A 139 -4.62 0.36 -8.76
C ASP A 139 -4.39 -1.11 -9.14
N VAL A 140 -3.13 -1.53 -9.20
CA VAL A 140 -2.76 -2.93 -9.46
C VAL A 140 -3.26 -3.85 -8.35
N VAL A 141 -3.06 -3.46 -7.10
CA VAL A 141 -3.52 -4.22 -5.93
C VAL A 141 -5.05 -4.33 -5.91
N ALA A 142 -5.76 -3.22 -6.10
CA ALA A 142 -7.22 -3.17 -6.09
C ALA A 142 -7.84 -4.03 -7.20
N ALA A 143 -7.21 -4.10 -8.37
CA ALA A 143 -7.68 -4.94 -9.46
C ALA A 143 -7.66 -6.44 -9.14
N ALA A 144 -6.81 -6.87 -8.20
CA ALA A 144 -6.68 -8.25 -7.75
C ALA A 144 -7.62 -8.62 -6.58
N GLN A 145 -8.35 -7.64 -6.04
CA GLN A 145 -9.27 -7.88 -4.93
C GLN A 145 -10.55 -8.56 -5.41
N GLU A 146 -10.95 -9.61 -4.73
CA GLU A 146 -12.20 -10.33 -5.01
C GLU A 146 -13.42 -9.50 -4.60
N PRO A 147 -14.61 -9.73 -5.17
CA PRO A 147 -15.80 -8.89 -4.93
C PRO A 147 -16.25 -8.83 -3.47
N ASP A 148 -15.88 -9.82 -2.67
CA ASP A 148 -16.17 -9.87 -1.23
C ASP A 148 -15.07 -9.24 -0.36
N GLY A 149 -14.06 -8.64 -1.00
CA GLY A 149 -12.93 -7.98 -0.34
C GLY A 149 -11.73 -8.87 -0.05
N TYR A 150 -11.81 -10.17 -0.34
CA TYR A 150 -10.67 -11.06 -0.18
C TYR A 150 -9.52 -10.70 -1.13
N LEU A 151 -8.30 -10.73 -0.63
CA LEU A 151 -7.10 -10.43 -1.40
C LEU A 151 -5.94 -11.29 -0.92
N TYR A 152 -5.58 -12.26 -1.73
CA TYR A 152 -4.44 -13.17 -1.51
C TYR A 152 -4.08 -13.83 -2.84
N THR A 153 -3.06 -13.30 -3.51
CA THR A 153 -2.73 -13.68 -4.90
C THR A 153 -2.35 -15.14 -5.03
N ALA A 154 -1.68 -15.71 -4.03
CA ALA A 154 -1.29 -17.11 -3.99
C ALA A 154 -2.47 -18.10 -4.18
N ARG A 155 -3.71 -17.63 -3.94
CA ARG A 155 -4.92 -18.40 -4.16
C ARG A 155 -5.70 -17.90 -5.38
N THR A 156 -5.87 -16.59 -5.51
CA THR A 156 -6.73 -15.99 -6.52
C THR A 156 -6.21 -16.22 -7.94
N ILE A 157 -4.89 -16.35 -8.13
CA ILE A 157 -4.28 -16.66 -9.44
C ILE A 157 -4.86 -17.94 -10.04
N ASN A 158 -5.01 -19.00 -9.23
CA ASN A 158 -5.63 -20.25 -9.66
C ASN A 158 -6.44 -20.88 -8.52
N PRO A 159 -7.72 -20.53 -8.36
CA PRO A 159 -8.53 -21.04 -7.27
C PRO A 159 -8.72 -22.55 -7.26
N LYS A 160 -8.60 -23.23 -8.41
CA LYS A 160 -8.72 -24.68 -8.54
C LYS A 160 -7.43 -25.39 -8.09
N HIS A 161 -6.29 -24.77 -8.33
CA HIS A 161 -4.96 -25.30 -7.99
C HIS A 161 -4.13 -24.18 -7.34
N PRO A 162 -4.50 -23.75 -6.13
CA PRO A 162 -3.82 -22.66 -5.46
C PRO A 162 -2.39 -23.05 -5.07
N HIS A 163 -1.61 -22.07 -4.67
CA HIS A 163 -0.25 -22.30 -4.18
C HIS A 163 -0.25 -23.43 -3.12
N GLN A 164 0.76 -24.30 -3.19
CA GLN A 164 0.84 -25.51 -2.35
C GLN A 164 0.66 -25.28 -0.84
N TRP A 165 1.00 -24.07 -0.36
CA TRP A 165 0.87 -23.71 1.05
C TRP A 165 -0.48 -23.09 1.41
N SER A 166 -1.29 -22.67 0.43
CA SER A 166 -2.54 -21.96 0.71
C SER A 166 -3.74 -22.86 1.03
N GLY A 167 -3.61 -24.16 0.95
CA GLY A 167 -4.72 -25.10 1.21
C GLY A 167 -5.86 -25.00 0.17
N ASN A 168 -6.87 -25.85 0.33
CA ASN A 168 -7.99 -25.97 -0.61
C ASN A 168 -9.17 -25.04 -0.31
N LYS A 169 -9.16 -24.34 0.83
CA LYS A 169 -10.15 -23.34 1.25
C LYS A 169 -9.43 -22.14 1.86
N ARG A 170 -10.09 -21.00 1.87
CA ARG A 170 -9.60 -19.80 2.57
C ARG A 170 -9.43 -20.09 4.06
N TRP A 171 -8.37 -19.56 4.67
CA TRP A 171 -8.09 -19.55 6.12
C TRP A 171 -7.79 -20.91 6.76
N ILE A 172 -7.72 -22.00 5.98
CA ILE A 172 -7.63 -23.36 6.53
C ILE A 172 -6.21 -23.77 6.90
N LYS A 173 -5.18 -23.11 6.35
CA LYS A 173 -3.77 -23.47 6.57
C LYS A 173 -2.93 -22.30 7.12
N ASP A 174 -3.56 -21.34 7.73
CA ASP A 174 -2.87 -20.13 8.17
C ASP A 174 -1.82 -20.41 9.25
N GLU A 175 -2.08 -21.35 10.13
CA GLU A 175 -1.18 -21.81 11.17
C GLU A 175 0.06 -22.58 10.66
N GLU A 176 0.03 -23.06 9.41
CA GLU A 176 1.14 -23.78 8.82
C GLU A 176 2.05 -22.85 8.01
N ALA A 177 1.64 -22.50 6.79
CA ALA A 177 2.50 -21.79 5.85
C ALA A 177 1.75 -20.87 4.87
N SER A 178 0.43 -20.78 4.93
CA SER A 178 -0.33 -19.97 3.99
C SER A 178 -0.12 -18.48 4.22
N HIS A 179 -0.03 -18.07 5.48
CA HIS A 179 0.14 -16.66 5.86
C HIS A 179 -0.99 -15.75 5.34
N GLU A 180 -2.23 -16.26 5.22
CA GLU A 180 -3.37 -15.46 4.74
C GLU A 180 -3.68 -14.31 5.69
N LEU A 181 -3.75 -14.55 7.02
CA LEU A 181 -3.95 -13.52 8.03
C LEU A 181 -2.76 -12.55 8.11
N TYR A 182 -1.55 -13.04 7.88
CA TYR A 182 -0.36 -12.21 7.81
C TYR A 182 -0.43 -11.23 6.62
N ASN A 183 -0.84 -11.72 5.43
CA ASN A 183 -1.06 -10.88 4.26
C ASN A 183 -2.16 -9.84 4.53
N LEU A 184 -3.29 -10.26 5.11
CA LEU A 184 -4.39 -9.37 5.48
C LEU A 184 -3.94 -8.28 6.47
N GLY A 185 -3.18 -8.66 7.50
CA GLY A 185 -2.67 -7.71 8.50
C GLY A 185 -1.84 -6.61 7.85
N HIS A 186 -0.86 -6.96 7.04
CA HIS A 186 -0.02 -5.98 6.34
C HIS A 186 -0.78 -5.14 5.31
N MET A 187 -1.80 -5.70 4.67
CA MET A 187 -2.70 -4.91 3.80
C MET A 187 -3.44 -3.84 4.60
N VAL A 188 -3.96 -4.18 5.76
CA VAL A 188 -4.67 -3.23 6.64
C VAL A 188 -3.72 -2.15 7.15
N ASP A 189 -2.51 -2.52 7.58
CA ASP A 189 -1.49 -1.56 8.03
C ASP A 189 -1.12 -0.57 6.92
N ALA A 190 -0.90 -1.08 5.70
CA ALA A 190 -0.62 -0.24 4.53
C ALA A 190 -1.77 0.72 4.21
N ALA A 191 -3.01 0.23 4.23
CA ALA A 191 -4.20 1.03 3.98
C ALA A 191 -4.37 2.14 5.02
N CYS A 192 -4.19 1.82 6.31
CA CYS A 192 -4.25 2.79 7.39
C CYS A 192 -3.17 3.87 7.25
N ALA A 193 -1.92 3.47 6.99
CA ALA A 193 -0.81 4.39 6.81
C ALA A 193 -1.03 5.30 5.58
N HIS A 194 -1.53 4.74 4.48
CA HIS A 194 -1.82 5.51 3.27
C HIS A 194 -2.96 6.50 3.47
N TYR A 195 -4.04 6.06 4.13
CA TYR A 195 -5.14 6.95 4.49
C TYR A 195 -4.68 8.10 5.38
N GLN A 196 -3.88 7.82 6.41
CA GLN A 196 -3.33 8.85 7.29
C GLN A 196 -2.43 9.85 6.54
N ALA A 197 -1.68 9.37 5.54
CA ALA A 197 -0.77 10.20 4.77
C ALA A 197 -1.48 11.09 3.73
N THR A 198 -2.55 10.59 3.13
CA THR A 198 -3.11 11.17 1.90
C THR A 198 -4.60 11.52 1.99
N GLY A 199 -5.32 10.96 2.95
CA GLY A 199 -6.78 11.01 3.03
C GLY A 199 -7.49 10.15 1.97
N SER A 200 -6.75 9.38 1.16
CA SER A 200 -7.32 8.49 0.16
C SER A 200 -8.03 7.30 0.82
N THR A 201 -9.20 6.96 0.32
CA THR A 201 -9.98 5.77 0.70
C THR A 201 -9.84 4.62 -0.29
N LYS A 202 -8.87 4.74 -1.15
CA LYS A 202 -8.53 3.73 -2.16
C LYS A 202 -7.85 2.54 -1.53
#